data_50da82c556cb793a31a33ed738dd4617
#
_entry.id   50da82c556cb793a31a33ed738dd4617
#
_cell.length_a   1.000
_cell.length_b   1.000
_cell.length_c   1.000
_cell.angle_alpha   90.00
_cell.angle_beta   90.00
_cell.angle_gamma   90.00
#
_symmetry.space_group_name_H-M   'P 1'
#
loop_
_entity.id
_entity.type
_entity.pdbx_description
1 polymer ?
#
loop_
_entity_poly.entity_id
_entity_poly.type
_entity_poly.pdbx_seq_one_letter_code
_entity_poly.pdbx_strand_id
1 'polypeptide(L)'
;MNEIEAIMNNIEYRVVKLPVMAIPKAKVIRKTEGMLKALIKEDGTILGAELFCEESHEMINFMKLAIDNGIKADAIKNFIFTHPTMSESLNDLFSL
;
A
#
# COMPACT_ATOMS: atom_id res chain seq x y z
N MET A 1 -6.23 -6.41 7.96
CA MET A 1 -6.55 -7.81 7.63
C MET A 1 -5.44 -8.38 6.77
N ASN A 2 -5.02 -9.59 7.03
CA ASN A 2 -4.05 -10.31 6.21
C ASN A 2 -4.74 -11.37 5.34
N GLU A 3 -3.96 -12.06 4.48
CA GLU A 3 -4.54 -13.05 3.57
C GLU A 3 -5.20 -14.21 4.32
N ILE A 4 -4.60 -14.67 5.42
CA ILE A 4 -5.16 -15.77 6.21
C ILE A 4 -6.53 -15.39 6.75
N GLU A 5 -6.66 -14.19 7.31
CA GLU A 5 -7.94 -13.70 7.83
C GLU A 5 -8.99 -13.56 6.74
N ALA A 6 -8.60 -13.08 5.55
CA ALA A 6 -9.51 -12.95 4.42
C ALA A 6 -10.02 -14.32 3.97
N ILE A 7 -9.15 -15.32 3.89
CA ILE A 7 -9.52 -16.68 3.51
C ILE A 7 -10.47 -17.28 4.55
N MET A 8 -10.16 -17.13 5.83
CA MET A 8 -10.98 -17.67 6.92
C MET A 8 -12.38 -17.05 6.98
N ASN A 9 -12.53 -15.82 6.51
CA ASN A 9 -13.82 -15.12 6.49
C ASN A 9 -14.51 -15.21 5.13
N ASN A 10 -14.00 -16.02 4.20
CA ASN A 10 -14.55 -16.21 2.86
C ASN A 10 -14.67 -14.89 2.07
N ILE A 11 -13.71 -13.99 2.24
CA ILE A 11 -13.68 -12.71 1.54
C ILE A 11 -12.84 -12.87 0.27
N GLU A 12 -13.43 -12.54 -0.88
CA GLU A 12 -12.70 -12.50 -2.14
C GLU A 12 -11.81 -11.25 -2.18
N TYR A 13 -10.56 -11.42 -2.59
CA TYR A 13 -9.59 -10.33 -2.63
C TYR A 13 -8.57 -10.56 -3.74
N ARG A 14 -7.92 -9.47 -4.14
CA ARG A 14 -6.71 -9.55 -4.95
C ARG A 14 -5.56 -8.93 -4.18
N VAL A 15 -4.34 -9.34 -4.51
CA VAL A 15 -3.14 -8.86 -3.87
C VAL A 15 -2.37 -7.99 -4.86
N VAL A 16 -1.94 -6.80 -4.42
CA VAL A 16 -1.00 -5.98 -5.17
C VAL A 16 0.30 -5.91 -4.39
N LYS A 17 1.42 -6.02 -5.09
CA LYS A 17 2.77 -6.00 -4.51
C LYS A 17 3.66 -5.07 -5.32
N LEU A 18 4.44 -4.25 -4.62
CA LEU A 18 5.43 -3.37 -5.25
C LEU A 18 6.78 -3.58 -4.58
N PRO A 19 7.81 -4.06 -5.30
CA PRO A 19 9.17 -4.14 -4.74
C PRO A 19 9.69 -2.75 -4.43
N VAL A 20 10.34 -2.57 -3.28
CA VAL A 20 10.87 -1.27 -2.87
C VAL A 20 11.89 -0.73 -3.87
N MET A 21 12.65 -1.60 -4.52
CA MET A 21 13.63 -1.19 -5.54
C MET A 21 13.00 -0.46 -6.73
N ALA A 22 11.69 -0.54 -6.91
CA ALA A 22 10.96 0.18 -7.96
C ALA A 22 10.57 1.61 -7.54
N ILE A 23 10.82 1.99 -6.28
CA ILE A 23 10.42 3.29 -5.73
C ILE A 23 11.54 4.32 -5.95
N PRO A 24 11.26 5.45 -6.64
CA PRO A 24 12.30 6.47 -6.88
C PRO A 24 12.96 7.00 -5.59
N LYS A 25 12.19 7.27 -4.55
CA LYS A 25 12.73 7.76 -3.28
C LYS A 25 13.66 6.75 -2.63
N ALA A 26 13.33 5.45 -2.70
CA ALA A 26 14.18 4.39 -2.16
C ALA A 26 15.53 4.37 -2.86
N LYS A 27 15.55 4.58 -4.18
CA LYS A 27 16.80 4.67 -4.96
C LYS A 27 17.63 5.89 -4.55
N VAL A 28 16.99 7.02 -4.32
CA VAL A 28 17.68 8.25 -3.90
C VAL A 28 18.38 8.06 -2.55
N ILE A 29 17.70 7.45 -1.59
CA ILE A 29 18.27 7.22 -0.25
C ILE A 29 19.06 5.90 -0.15
N ARG A 30 19.12 5.13 -1.26
CA ARG A 30 19.82 3.82 -1.34
C ARG A 30 19.29 2.78 -0.35
N LYS A 31 17.99 2.80 -0.08
CA LYS A 31 17.28 1.85 0.79
C LYS A 31 16.26 1.09 -0.05
N THR A 32 16.75 0.14 -0.86
CA THR A 32 15.95 -0.55 -1.87
C THR A 32 15.46 -1.94 -1.46
N GLU A 33 15.70 -2.36 -0.22
CA GLU A 33 15.21 -3.64 0.28
C GLU A 33 13.77 -3.51 0.75
N GLY A 34 12.99 -4.58 0.54
CA GLY A 34 11.63 -4.67 1.04
C GLY A 34 10.56 -4.72 -0.02
N MET A 35 9.32 -4.61 0.42
CA MET A 35 8.14 -4.74 -0.42
C MET A 35 6.94 -4.01 0.17
N LEU A 36 6.09 -3.48 -0.68
CA LEU A 36 4.77 -3.00 -0.31
C LEU A 36 3.73 -4.00 -0.81
N LYS A 37 2.73 -4.29 0.01
CA LYS A 37 1.68 -5.26 -0.33
C LYS A 37 0.34 -4.76 0.19
N ALA A 38 -0.71 -4.93 -0.59
CA ALA A 38 -2.08 -4.61 -0.14
C ALA A 38 -3.06 -5.67 -0.63
N LEU A 39 -4.13 -5.86 0.15
CA LEU A 39 -5.26 -6.71 -0.20
C LEU A 39 -6.44 -5.83 -0.53
N ILE A 40 -7.05 -6.03 -1.68
CA ILE A 40 -8.11 -5.18 -2.21
C ILE A 40 -9.28 -6.04 -2.66
N LYS A 41 -10.50 -5.65 -2.28
CA LYS A 41 -11.72 -6.27 -2.79
C LYS A 41 -12.01 -5.76 -4.21
N GLU A 42 -12.89 -6.47 -4.91
CA GLU A 42 -13.31 -6.12 -6.27
C GLU A 42 -13.85 -4.69 -6.37
N ASP A 43 -14.55 -4.21 -5.33
CA ASP A 43 -15.12 -2.87 -5.30
C ASP A 43 -14.12 -1.77 -4.93
N GLY A 44 -12.84 -2.13 -4.74
CA GLY A 44 -11.78 -1.19 -4.37
C GLY A 44 -11.57 -1.01 -2.88
N THR A 45 -12.33 -1.71 -2.03
CA THR A 45 -12.14 -1.65 -0.58
C THR A 45 -10.80 -2.23 -0.19
N ILE A 46 -10.01 -1.50 0.58
CA ILE A 46 -8.71 -1.96 1.07
C ILE A 46 -8.93 -2.76 2.35
N LEU A 47 -8.60 -4.05 2.30
CA LEU A 47 -8.75 -4.94 3.44
C LEU A 47 -7.58 -4.86 4.39
N GLY A 48 -6.38 -4.66 3.87
CA GLY A 48 -5.18 -4.59 4.68
C GLY A 48 -3.98 -4.20 3.84
N ALA A 49 -2.88 -3.86 4.52
CA ALA A 49 -1.63 -3.50 3.89
C ALA A 49 -0.46 -3.95 4.75
N GLU A 50 0.62 -4.37 4.11
CA GLU A 50 1.89 -4.68 4.74
C GLU A 50 2.96 -3.88 4.05
N LEU A 51 3.71 -3.10 4.83
CA LEU A 51 4.77 -2.24 4.32
C LEU A 51 6.08 -2.62 4.98
N PHE A 52 7.06 -2.97 4.17
CA PHE A 52 8.41 -3.24 4.63
C PHE A 52 9.35 -2.40 3.80
N CYS A 53 9.64 -1.19 4.26
CA CYS A 53 10.50 -0.24 3.56
C CYS A 53 10.93 0.88 4.53
N GLU A 54 11.81 1.75 4.05
CA GLU A 54 12.14 2.96 4.79
C GLU A 54 10.87 3.80 4.98
N GLU A 55 10.72 4.38 6.16
CA GLU A 55 9.54 5.17 6.55
C GLU A 55 8.22 4.39 6.60
N SER A 56 8.26 3.06 6.62
CA SER A 56 7.04 2.25 6.66
C SER A 56 6.17 2.54 7.89
N HIS A 57 6.78 2.86 9.02
CA HIS A 57 6.05 3.19 10.25
C HIS A 57 5.21 4.46 10.12
N GLU A 58 5.61 5.39 9.26
CA GLU A 58 4.80 6.58 8.95
C GLU A 58 3.76 6.28 7.88
N MET A 59 4.15 5.55 6.84
CA MET A 59 3.26 5.19 5.74
C MET A 59 2.09 4.33 6.23
N ILE A 60 2.34 3.42 7.20
CA ILE A 60 1.27 2.56 7.71
C ILE A 60 0.23 3.36 8.50
N ASN A 61 0.61 4.46 9.12
CA ASN A 61 -0.34 5.34 9.79
C ASN A 61 -1.30 5.97 8.78
N PHE A 62 -0.79 6.39 7.63
CA PHE A 62 -1.64 6.88 6.54
C PHE A 62 -2.59 5.78 6.06
N MET A 63 -2.08 4.56 5.85
CA MET A 63 -2.89 3.43 5.40
C MET A 63 -3.96 3.06 6.43
N LYS A 64 -3.62 3.07 7.70
CA LYS A 64 -4.57 2.80 8.77
C LYS A 64 -5.70 3.83 8.78
N LEU A 65 -5.37 5.11 8.65
CA LEU A 65 -6.37 6.17 8.56
C LEU A 65 -7.28 5.96 7.35
N ALA A 66 -6.71 5.62 6.20
CA ALA A 66 -7.45 5.38 4.97
C ALA A 66 -8.40 4.19 5.12
N ILE A 67 -7.92 3.08 5.64
CA ILE A 67 -8.72 1.86 5.82
C ILE A 67 -9.85 2.11 6.81
N ASP A 68 -9.56 2.74 7.95
CA ASP A 68 -10.54 3.00 9.00
C ASP A 68 -11.65 3.96 8.54
N ASN A 69 -11.38 4.79 7.54
CA ASN A 69 -12.35 5.74 7.00
C ASN A 69 -12.96 5.30 5.66
N GLY A 70 -12.75 4.06 5.26
CA GLY A 70 -13.38 3.50 4.07
C GLY A 70 -12.86 4.08 2.76
N ILE A 71 -11.65 4.61 2.74
CA ILE A 71 -11.05 5.17 1.52
C ILE A 71 -10.69 4.03 0.58
N LYS A 72 -11.16 4.12 -0.66
CA LYS A 72 -10.94 3.10 -1.68
C LYS A 72 -9.56 3.21 -2.32
N ALA A 73 -9.12 2.10 -2.94
CA ALA A 73 -7.83 2.04 -3.63
C ALA A 73 -7.68 3.14 -4.69
N ASP A 74 -8.72 3.43 -5.46
CA ASP A 74 -8.66 4.45 -6.50
C ASP A 74 -8.39 5.86 -5.95
N ALA A 75 -8.88 6.17 -4.76
CA ALA A 75 -8.62 7.45 -4.13
C ALA A 75 -7.13 7.61 -3.81
N ILE A 76 -6.49 6.54 -3.33
CA ILE A 76 -5.06 6.56 -3.02
C ILE A 76 -4.23 6.58 -4.30
N LYS A 77 -4.63 5.80 -5.31
CA LYS A 77 -3.97 5.78 -6.62
C LYS A 77 -3.86 7.19 -7.21
N ASN A 78 -4.90 7.99 -7.06
CA ASN A 78 -4.98 9.32 -7.66
C ASN A 78 -4.63 10.46 -6.70
N PHE A 79 -4.28 10.17 -5.45
CA PHE A 79 -3.90 11.18 -4.46
C PHE A 79 -2.54 11.79 -4.83
N ILE A 80 -2.42 13.10 -4.64
CA ILE A 80 -1.18 13.82 -4.93
C ILE A 80 -0.35 13.91 -3.64
N PHE A 81 0.65 13.04 -3.53
CA PHE A 81 1.57 13.07 -2.39
C PHE A 81 2.67 14.11 -2.61
N THR A 82 3.26 14.57 -1.49
CA THR A 82 4.44 15.42 -1.55
C THR A 82 5.57 14.67 -2.26
N HIS A 83 6.26 15.33 -3.17
CA HIS A 83 7.36 14.74 -3.92
C HIS A 83 8.70 15.40 -3.50
N PRO A 84 9.79 14.64 -3.32
CA PRO A 84 9.86 13.18 -3.37
C PRO A 84 9.65 12.57 -1.96
N THR A 85 8.72 11.62 -1.82
CA THR A 85 8.48 10.91 -0.56
C THR A 85 8.30 9.42 -0.79
N MET A 86 8.53 8.62 0.25
CA MET A 86 8.23 7.19 0.18
C MET A 86 6.72 6.96 0.05
N SER A 87 5.90 7.84 0.63
CA SER A 87 4.43 7.71 0.58
C SER A 87 3.86 7.80 -0.83
N GLU A 88 4.49 8.52 -1.75
CA GLU A 88 4.01 8.59 -3.14
C GLU A 88 4.08 7.24 -3.85
N SER A 89 4.86 6.28 -3.32
CA SER A 89 4.90 4.91 -3.83
C SER A 89 3.54 4.21 -3.73
N LEU A 90 2.67 4.69 -2.86
CA LEU A 90 1.31 4.15 -2.72
C LEU A 90 0.49 4.39 -4.00
N ASN A 91 0.78 5.46 -4.75
CA ASN A 91 0.16 5.67 -6.06
C ASN A 91 0.49 4.48 -6.98
N ASP A 92 1.75 4.07 -7.00
CA ASP A 92 2.22 2.98 -7.86
C ASP A 92 1.66 1.64 -7.39
N LEU A 93 1.65 1.39 -6.08
CA LEU A 93 1.11 0.16 -5.50
C LEU A 93 -0.34 -0.04 -5.92
N PHE A 94 -1.18 0.99 -5.77
CA PHE A 94 -2.61 0.90 -6.08
C PHE A 94 -2.92 1.08 -7.57
N SER A 95 -1.89 1.25 -8.40
CA SER A 95 -2.03 1.24 -9.86
C SER A 95 -1.85 -0.16 -10.45
N LEU A 96 -1.45 -1.11 -9.64
CA LEU A 96 -1.18 -2.50 -10.09
C LEU A 96 -2.44 -3.34 -10.27
#